data_6642266674b8814ead9e61b8d387b1ef
#
_entry.id   6642266674b8814ead9e61b8d387b1ef
#
_cell.length_a   1.000
_cell.length_b   1.000
_cell.length_c   1.000
_cell.angle_alpha   90.00
_cell.angle_beta   90.00
_cell.angle_gamma   90.00
#
_symmetry.space_group_name_H-M   'P 1'
#
loop_
_entity.id
_entity.type
_entity.pdbx_description
1 polymer ?
#
loop_
_entity_poly.entity_id
_entity_poly.type
_entity_poly.pdbx_seq_one_letter_code
_entity_poly.pdbx_strand_id
1 'polypeptide(L)'
;MEAATESGAAKSVAQDRAVVVDRAVGYWLLGCSGLVASMVTIGGLTRLTKSGLSMAYWKPTRVMPPVTYEEWAAEFEMYKRFPEWQQRQSMTLDEFKFIFYWEYGHRMLGRTVGVAFGAPLAYFLARGRIPAHLRGRMAGLFALGGSQGVIGWWMVKSGLEVDPKQRKEIRVSPYRLATHLVSQGSFRSFFFFHRDLFT
;
A
#
# COMPACT_ATOMS: atom_id res chain seq x y z
N MET A 1 8.06 -17.20 56.68
CA MET A 1 7.23 -16.12 56.05
C MET A 1 8.05 -15.29 55.07
N GLU A 2 9.38 -15.32 55.13
CA GLU A 2 10.29 -14.59 54.21
C GLU A 2 10.40 -15.17 52.79
N ALA A 3 10.36 -16.48 52.63
CA ALA A 3 10.49 -17.12 51.29
C ALA A 3 9.37 -16.81 50.29
N ALA A 4 8.17 -16.45 50.77
CA ALA A 4 7.04 -16.09 49.92
C ALA A 4 7.16 -14.64 49.36
N THR A 5 7.84 -13.78 50.09
CA THR A 5 8.04 -12.36 49.71
C THR A 5 9.12 -12.22 48.63
N GLU A 6 10.20 -13.01 48.69
CA GLU A 6 11.25 -13.02 47.66
C GLU A 6 10.76 -13.60 46.32
N SER A 7 9.90 -14.63 46.34
CA SER A 7 9.31 -15.17 45.12
C SER A 7 8.36 -14.19 44.42
N GLY A 8 7.65 -13.37 45.20
CA GLY A 8 6.77 -12.31 44.66
C GLY A 8 7.56 -11.17 44.03
N ALA A 9 8.65 -10.74 44.69
CA ALA A 9 9.53 -9.68 44.16
C ALA A 9 10.30 -10.13 42.91
N ALA A 10 10.79 -11.37 42.86
CA ALA A 10 11.45 -11.92 41.68
C ALA A 10 10.50 -12.08 40.47
N LYS A 11 9.24 -12.43 40.69
CA LYS A 11 8.22 -12.47 39.63
C LYS A 11 7.83 -11.07 39.13
N SER A 12 7.75 -10.08 40.04
CA SER A 12 7.50 -8.68 39.68
C SER A 12 8.63 -8.10 38.86
N VAL A 13 9.88 -8.32 39.22
CA VAL A 13 11.08 -7.88 38.48
C VAL A 13 11.22 -8.59 37.12
N ALA A 14 10.77 -9.83 37.00
CA ALA A 14 10.72 -10.54 35.73
C ALA A 14 9.60 -10.06 34.81
N GLN A 15 8.53 -9.51 35.36
CA GLN A 15 7.38 -8.97 34.62
C GLN A 15 7.61 -7.54 34.15
N ASP A 16 8.52 -6.81 34.81
CA ASP A 16 8.91 -5.42 34.49
C ASP A 16 10.14 -5.32 33.56
N ARG A 17 10.62 -6.43 33.03
CA ARG A 17 11.48 -6.40 31.85
C ARG A 17 10.63 -5.92 30.71
N ALA A 18 10.59 -4.61 30.49
CA ALA A 18 10.12 -3.99 29.27
C ALA A 18 10.64 -4.86 28.12
N VAL A 19 9.73 -5.47 27.36
CA VAL A 19 10.10 -6.33 26.24
C VAL A 19 10.71 -5.41 25.20
N VAL A 20 12.03 -5.22 25.29
CA VAL A 20 12.79 -4.36 24.38
C VAL A 20 12.63 -4.93 22.99
N VAL A 21 11.92 -4.19 22.14
CA VAL A 21 11.77 -4.55 20.73
C VAL A 21 13.15 -4.48 20.07
N ASP A 22 13.52 -5.52 19.33
CA ASP A 22 14.79 -5.56 18.60
C ASP A 22 14.92 -4.29 17.74
N ARG A 23 16.02 -3.57 17.87
CA ARG A 23 16.29 -2.32 17.12
C ARG A 23 16.15 -2.52 15.61
N ALA A 24 16.52 -3.70 15.10
CA ALA A 24 16.36 -4.01 13.69
C ALA A 24 14.88 -4.04 13.26
N VAL A 25 13.99 -4.55 14.13
CA VAL A 25 12.53 -4.50 13.90
C VAL A 25 12.03 -3.05 13.90
N GLY A 26 12.54 -2.21 14.82
CA GLY A 26 12.21 -0.79 14.88
C GLY A 26 12.61 -0.04 13.60
N TYR A 27 13.85 -0.19 13.13
CA TYR A 27 14.33 0.44 11.89
C TYR A 27 13.58 -0.06 10.64
N TRP A 28 13.28 -1.35 10.59
CA TRP A 28 12.46 -1.91 9.51
C TRP A 28 11.06 -1.27 9.47
N LEU A 29 10.39 -1.15 10.61
CA LEU A 29 9.08 -0.51 10.69
C LEU A 29 9.12 0.97 10.31
N LEU A 30 10.16 1.71 10.71
CA LEU A 30 10.38 3.09 10.27
C LEU A 30 10.56 3.19 8.76
N GLY A 31 11.34 2.31 8.16
CA GLY A 31 11.52 2.23 6.70
C GLY A 31 10.19 1.94 5.99
N CYS A 32 9.40 0.99 6.49
CA CYS A 32 8.07 0.72 5.96
C CYS A 32 7.13 1.93 6.07
N SER A 33 7.20 2.69 7.18
CA SER A 33 6.41 3.91 7.36
C SER A 33 6.78 4.98 6.33
N GLY A 34 8.06 5.14 6.02
CA GLY A 34 8.54 6.03 4.96
C GLY A 34 8.03 5.60 3.57
N LEU A 35 8.05 4.31 3.27
CA LEU A 35 7.50 3.77 2.02
C LEU A 35 5.99 4.00 1.91
N VAL A 36 5.23 3.83 3.00
CA VAL A 36 3.79 4.11 3.02
C VAL A 36 3.50 5.61 2.81
N ALA A 37 4.30 6.50 3.43
CA ALA A 37 4.18 7.93 3.20
C ALA A 37 4.44 8.30 1.72
N SER A 38 5.46 7.71 1.12
CA SER A 38 5.77 7.87 -0.32
C SER A 38 4.62 7.35 -1.19
N MET A 39 4.00 6.23 -0.79
CA MET A 39 2.84 5.64 -1.49
C MET A 39 1.65 6.59 -1.51
N VAL A 40 1.35 7.25 -0.39
CA VAL A 40 0.27 8.26 -0.30
C VAL A 40 0.57 9.45 -1.20
N THR A 41 1.81 9.94 -1.19
CA THR A 41 2.25 11.07 -2.02
C THR A 41 2.12 10.76 -3.51
N ILE A 42 2.67 9.62 -3.96
CA ILE A 42 2.62 9.21 -5.37
C ILE A 42 1.18 8.92 -5.80
N GLY A 43 0.35 8.32 -4.94
CA GLY A 43 -1.08 8.12 -5.20
C GLY A 43 -1.83 9.44 -5.37
N GLY A 44 -1.51 10.45 -4.55
CA GLY A 44 -2.01 11.81 -4.72
C GLY A 44 -1.62 12.44 -6.05
N LEU A 45 -0.35 12.32 -6.44
CA LEU A 45 0.15 12.80 -7.74
C LEU A 45 -0.50 12.07 -8.91
N THR A 46 -0.66 10.74 -8.84
CA THR A 46 -1.37 9.94 -9.85
C THR A 46 -2.80 10.45 -10.05
N ARG A 47 -3.46 10.88 -8.97
CA ARG A 47 -4.79 11.48 -9.06
C ARG A 47 -4.77 12.88 -9.67
N LEU A 48 -3.83 13.75 -9.25
CA LEU A 48 -3.71 15.13 -9.75
C LEU A 48 -3.34 15.17 -11.23
N THR A 49 -2.51 14.24 -11.70
CA THR A 49 -2.14 14.08 -13.11
C THR A 49 -3.22 13.37 -13.94
N LYS A 50 -4.34 12.96 -13.30
CA LYS A 50 -5.41 12.19 -13.94
C LYS A 50 -4.88 10.90 -14.61
N SER A 51 -3.96 10.20 -13.95
CA SER A 51 -3.25 9.04 -14.50
C SER A 51 -3.84 7.70 -14.02
N GLY A 52 -4.78 7.69 -13.09
CA GLY A 52 -5.21 6.48 -12.39
C GLY A 52 -6.15 5.53 -13.16
N LEU A 53 -6.37 5.75 -14.46
CA LEU A 53 -7.16 4.89 -15.35
C LEU A 53 -6.37 4.48 -16.61
N SER A 54 -5.07 4.76 -16.68
CA SER A 54 -4.22 4.47 -17.84
C SER A 54 -3.91 2.98 -18.00
N MET A 55 -3.83 2.23 -16.90
CA MET A 55 -3.63 0.78 -16.90
C MET A 55 -4.97 0.06 -16.80
N ALA A 56 -5.67 -0.03 -17.91
CA ALA A 56 -7.03 -0.56 -18.00
C ALA A 56 -7.17 -2.04 -17.63
N TYR A 57 -6.11 -2.84 -17.81
CA TYR A 57 -6.10 -4.25 -17.44
C TYR A 57 -5.29 -4.51 -16.19
N TRP A 58 -5.93 -5.17 -15.23
CA TRP A 58 -5.24 -5.63 -14.04
C TRP A 58 -4.49 -6.93 -14.32
N LYS A 59 -3.18 -6.79 -14.57
CA LYS A 59 -2.26 -7.93 -14.73
C LYS A 59 -1.37 -8.00 -13.49
N PRO A 60 -1.73 -8.79 -12.47
CA PRO A 60 -0.97 -8.84 -11.20
C PRO A 60 0.46 -9.37 -11.41
N THR A 61 0.68 -10.16 -12.44
CA THR A 61 1.99 -10.75 -12.78
C THR A 61 2.87 -9.85 -13.65
N ARG A 62 2.32 -8.79 -14.25
CA ARG A 62 3.11 -7.88 -15.09
C ARG A 62 3.96 -6.97 -14.22
N VAL A 63 5.24 -7.24 -14.19
CA VAL A 63 6.23 -6.46 -13.44
C VAL A 63 6.95 -5.45 -14.34
N MET A 64 7.11 -5.73 -15.63
CA MET A 64 7.80 -4.86 -16.58
C MET A 64 6.83 -3.98 -17.37
N PRO A 65 7.18 -2.69 -17.59
CA PRO A 65 6.42 -1.84 -18.50
C PRO A 65 6.64 -2.29 -19.96
N PRO A 66 5.84 -1.78 -20.92
CA PRO A 66 6.18 -1.92 -22.33
C PRO A 66 7.56 -1.35 -22.63
N VAL A 67 8.33 -2.03 -23.52
CA VAL A 67 9.70 -1.64 -23.87
C VAL A 67 9.78 -1.22 -25.33
N THR A 68 9.16 -2.01 -26.23
CA THR A 68 9.20 -1.72 -27.68
C THR A 68 8.07 -0.76 -28.08
N TYR A 69 8.25 -0.16 -29.26
CA TYR A 69 7.21 0.72 -29.83
C TYR A 69 5.90 -0.06 -30.05
N GLU A 70 5.97 -1.28 -30.53
CA GLU A 70 4.82 -2.14 -30.79
C GLU A 70 4.05 -2.45 -29.50
N GLU A 71 4.77 -2.73 -28.41
CA GLU A 71 4.15 -2.96 -27.09
C GLU A 71 3.44 -1.71 -26.57
N TRP A 72 4.07 -0.53 -26.73
CA TRP A 72 3.47 0.74 -26.37
C TRP A 72 2.24 1.06 -27.23
N ALA A 73 2.30 0.84 -28.52
CA ALA A 73 1.17 1.04 -29.43
C ALA A 73 0.01 0.12 -29.06
N ALA A 74 0.30 -1.16 -28.77
CA ALA A 74 -0.71 -2.13 -28.34
C ALA A 74 -1.37 -1.75 -26.99
N GLU A 75 -0.59 -1.27 -26.01
CA GLU A 75 -1.13 -0.83 -24.72
C GLU A 75 -1.99 0.45 -24.88
N PHE A 76 -1.59 1.35 -25.76
CA PHE A 76 -2.35 2.56 -26.07
C PHE A 76 -3.67 2.23 -26.79
N GLU A 77 -3.65 1.31 -27.77
CA GLU A 77 -4.89 0.84 -28.42
C GLU A 77 -5.84 0.16 -27.43
N MET A 78 -5.30 -0.55 -26.42
CA MET A 78 -6.12 -1.09 -25.35
C MET A 78 -6.74 0.01 -24.47
N TYR A 79 -5.99 1.05 -24.12
CA TYR A 79 -6.50 2.21 -23.37
C TYR A 79 -7.64 2.91 -24.12
N LYS A 80 -7.56 3.03 -25.45
CA LYS A 80 -8.58 3.66 -26.28
C LYS A 80 -9.95 2.99 -26.23
N ARG A 81 -10.03 1.75 -25.77
CA ARG A 81 -11.29 1.01 -25.60
C ARG A 81 -12.05 1.40 -24.32
N PHE A 82 -11.45 2.17 -23.43
CA PHE A 82 -12.05 2.54 -22.16
C PHE A 82 -12.69 3.92 -22.18
N PRO A 83 -13.66 4.16 -21.29
CA PRO A 83 -14.45 5.38 -21.30
C PRO A 83 -13.63 6.67 -21.24
N GLU A 84 -12.50 6.69 -20.52
CA GLU A 84 -11.66 7.87 -20.35
C GLU A 84 -11.13 8.42 -21.68
N TRP A 85 -10.86 7.54 -22.65
CA TRP A 85 -10.42 7.93 -23.99
C TRP A 85 -11.38 8.90 -24.68
N GLN A 86 -12.70 8.77 -24.45
CA GLN A 86 -13.68 9.66 -25.08
C GLN A 86 -13.50 11.12 -24.69
N GLN A 87 -12.85 11.38 -23.54
CA GLN A 87 -12.53 12.74 -23.07
C GLN A 87 -11.10 13.17 -23.43
N ARG A 88 -10.31 12.30 -24.05
CA ARG A 88 -8.89 12.52 -24.34
C ARG A 88 -8.49 12.06 -25.76
N GLN A 89 -9.39 12.22 -26.74
CA GLN A 89 -9.16 11.74 -28.12
C GLN A 89 -7.96 12.40 -28.84
N SER A 90 -7.50 13.55 -28.36
CA SER A 90 -6.31 14.22 -28.88
C SER A 90 -5.00 13.77 -28.23
N MET A 91 -5.04 12.84 -27.28
CA MET A 91 -3.85 12.37 -26.55
C MET A 91 -2.88 11.66 -27.51
N THR A 92 -1.63 12.06 -27.43
CA THR A 92 -0.51 11.41 -28.13
C THR A 92 0.00 10.19 -27.37
N LEU A 93 0.79 9.35 -28.05
CA LEU A 93 1.44 8.19 -27.40
C LEU A 93 2.36 8.62 -26.26
N ASP A 94 3.05 9.75 -26.38
CA ASP A 94 3.99 10.20 -25.33
C ASP A 94 3.25 10.75 -24.10
N GLU A 95 2.12 11.43 -24.29
CA GLU A 95 1.23 11.82 -23.20
C GLU A 95 0.63 10.58 -22.50
N PHE A 96 0.28 9.54 -23.28
CA PHE A 96 -0.16 8.26 -22.71
C PHE A 96 0.93 7.59 -21.87
N LYS A 97 2.19 7.55 -22.36
CA LYS A 97 3.33 7.03 -21.58
C LYS A 97 3.51 7.78 -20.27
N PHE A 98 3.35 9.09 -20.27
CA PHE A 98 3.45 9.91 -19.06
C PHE A 98 2.42 9.48 -17.99
N ILE A 99 1.14 9.39 -18.35
CA ILE A 99 0.11 8.95 -17.39
C ILE A 99 0.26 7.49 -17.00
N PHE A 100 0.72 6.64 -17.92
CA PHE A 100 1.00 5.24 -17.65
C PHE A 100 2.10 5.07 -16.61
N TYR A 101 3.21 5.81 -16.71
CA TYR A 101 4.31 5.68 -15.75
C TYR A 101 3.94 6.18 -14.35
N TRP A 102 3.07 7.16 -14.20
CA TRP A 102 2.56 7.56 -12.89
C TRP A 102 1.75 6.43 -12.23
N GLU A 103 0.84 5.83 -12.96
CA GLU A 103 0.04 4.71 -12.45
C GLU A 103 0.90 3.46 -12.23
N TYR A 104 1.78 3.15 -13.15
CA TYR A 104 2.73 2.04 -13.04
C TYR A 104 3.62 2.19 -11.80
N GLY A 105 4.21 3.36 -11.61
CA GLY A 105 5.06 3.66 -10.45
C GLY A 105 4.31 3.50 -9.13
N HIS A 106 3.06 3.99 -9.06
CA HIS A 106 2.20 3.80 -7.90
C HIS A 106 1.95 2.31 -7.62
N ARG A 107 1.60 1.53 -8.64
CA ARG A 107 1.36 0.08 -8.51
C ARG A 107 2.62 -0.70 -8.13
N MET A 108 3.79 -0.32 -8.69
CA MET A 108 5.07 -0.95 -8.35
C MET A 108 5.48 -0.64 -6.93
N LEU A 109 5.35 0.61 -6.49
CA LEU A 109 5.63 1.00 -5.11
C LEU A 109 4.74 0.21 -4.13
N GLY A 110 3.45 0.01 -4.44
CA GLY A 110 2.56 -0.82 -3.62
C GLY A 110 3.05 -2.26 -3.46
N ARG A 111 3.55 -2.87 -4.54
CA ARG A 111 4.17 -4.21 -4.49
C ARG A 111 5.45 -4.21 -3.66
N THR A 112 6.29 -3.18 -3.84
CA THR A 112 7.52 -3.01 -3.06
C THR A 112 7.22 -2.89 -1.56
N VAL A 113 6.21 -2.12 -1.16
CA VAL A 113 5.75 -2.03 0.23
C VAL A 113 5.34 -3.41 0.76
N GLY A 114 4.57 -4.16 -0.02
CA GLY A 114 4.14 -5.51 0.35
C GLY A 114 5.31 -6.46 0.61
N VAL A 115 6.33 -6.46 -0.26
CA VAL A 115 7.53 -7.29 -0.11
C VAL A 115 8.42 -6.79 1.03
N ALA A 116 8.65 -5.47 1.11
CA ALA A 116 9.48 -4.86 2.15
C ALA A 116 8.90 -5.03 3.56
N PHE A 117 7.59 -5.19 3.66
CA PHE A 117 6.94 -5.55 4.92
C PHE A 117 6.90 -7.06 5.13
N GLY A 118 6.42 -7.83 4.16
CA GLY A 118 6.13 -9.26 4.32
C GLY A 118 7.36 -10.14 4.46
N ALA A 119 8.41 -9.93 3.67
CA ALA A 119 9.60 -10.76 3.73
C ALA A 119 10.37 -10.60 5.06
N PRO A 120 10.67 -9.37 5.55
CA PRO A 120 11.28 -9.23 6.87
C PRO A 120 10.34 -9.65 8.01
N LEU A 121 9.01 -9.48 7.89
CA LEU A 121 8.07 -9.99 8.87
C LEU A 121 8.22 -11.49 9.05
N ALA A 122 8.22 -12.25 7.95
CA ALA A 122 8.42 -13.69 7.97
C ALA A 122 9.77 -14.07 8.62
N TYR A 123 10.85 -13.37 8.24
CA TYR A 123 12.18 -13.57 8.81
C TYR A 123 12.21 -13.32 10.33
N PHE A 124 11.69 -12.18 10.80
CA PHE A 124 11.71 -11.84 12.22
C PHE A 124 10.81 -12.75 13.05
N LEU A 125 9.68 -13.22 12.50
CA LEU A 125 8.82 -14.22 13.14
C LEU A 125 9.54 -15.57 13.27
N ALA A 126 10.20 -16.04 12.20
CA ALA A 126 10.96 -17.28 12.20
C ALA A 126 12.14 -17.25 13.19
N ARG A 127 12.74 -16.07 13.40
CA ARG A 127 13.84 -15.85 14.35
C ARG A 127 13.37 -15.54 15.79
N GLY A 128 12.07 -15.51 16.05
CA GLY A 128 11.52 -15.18 17.36
C GLY A 128 11.81 -13.74 17.85
N ARG A 129 12.17 -12.82 16.93
CA ARG A 129 12.51 -11.44 17.25
C ARG A 129 11.28 -10.54 17.47
N ILE A 130 10.10 -11.02 17.14
CA ILE A 130 8.84 -10.30 17.38
C ILE A 130 8.18 -10.90 18.64
N PRO A 131 8.02 -10.10 19.70
CA PRO A 131 7.34 -10.51 20.92
C PRO A 131 5.92 -11.01 20.64
N ALA A 132 5.44 -11.97 21.44
CA ALA A 132 4.15 -12.63 21.22
C ALA A 132 2.98 -11.62 21.16
N HIS A 133 2.99 -10.60 22.01
CA HIS A 133 1.94 -9.58 22.08
C HIS A 133 1.88 -8.68 20.81
N LEU A 134 2.97 -8.59 20.03
CA LEU A 134 3.01 -7.82 18.78
C LEU A 134 2.66 -8.63 17.52
N ARG A 135 2.69 -9.97 17.59
CA ARG A 135 2.45 -10.83 16.41
C ARG A 135 1.09 -10.59 15.77
N GLY A 136 0.04 -10.51 16.59
CA GLY A 136 -1.32 -10.21 16.11
C GLY A 136 -1.42 -8.84 15.42
N ARG A 137 -0.71 -7.84 15.97
CA ARG A 137 -0.66 -6.49 15.38
C ARG A 137 0.07 -6.50 14.04
N MET A 138 1.19 -7.20 13.93
CA MET A 138 1.94 -7.33 12.66
C MET A 138 1.11 -8.07 11.59
N ALA A 139 0.41 -9.13 11.97
CA ALA A 139 -0.53 -9.83 11.09
C ALA A 139 -1.68 -8.93 10.63
N GLY A 140 -2.25 -8.14 11.53
CA GLY A 140 -3.29 -7.14 11.22
C GLY A 140 -2.79 -6.07 10.23
N LEU A 141 -1.57 -5.53 10.43
CA LEU A 141 -0.96 -4.59 9.50
C LEU A 141 -0.71 -5.20 8.12
N PHE A 142 -0.23 -6.44 8.06
CA PHE A 142 -0.02 -7.15 6.80
C PHE A 142 -1.34 -7.37 6.06
N ALA A 143 -2.38 -7.79 6.77
CA ALA A 143 -3.73 -7.97 6.20
C ALA A 143 -4.32 -6.64 5.71
N LEU A 144 -4.19 -5.56 6.50
CA LEU A 144 -4.63 -4.23 6.13
C LEU A 144 -3.86 -3.72 4.89
N GLY A 145 -2.54 -3.91 4.83
CA GLY A 145 -1.72 -3.56 3.68
C GLY A 145 -2.14 -4.34 2.42
N GLY A 146 -2.37 -5.64 2.54
CA GLY A 146 -2.87 -6.49 1.45
C GLY A 146 -4.26 -6.06 0.97
N SER A 147 -5.16 -5.70 1.88
CA SER A 147 -6.50 -5.21 1.53
C SER A 147 -6.48 -3.92 0.71
N GLN A 148 -5.44 -3.07 0.86
CA GLN A 148 -5.29 -1.85 0.08
C GLN A 148 -5.18 -2.13 -1.43
N GLY A 149 -4.53 -3.21 -1.83
CA GLY A 149 -4.46 -3.64 -3.22
C GLY A 149 -5.86 -3.97 -3.79
N VAL A 150 -6.67 -4.70 -3.02
CA VAL A 150 -8.03 -5.08 -3.40
C VAL A 150 -8.95 -3.85 -3.45
N ILE A 151 -8.89 -2.99 -2.44
CA ILE A 151 -9.68 -1.75 -2.37
C ILE A 151 -9.28 -0.82 -3.53
N GLY A 152 -7.97 -0.69 -3.81
CA GLY A 152 -7.47 0.10 -4.94
C GLY A 152 -7.95 -0.43 -6.29
N TRP A 153 -7.93 -1.75 -6.50
CA TRP A 153 -8.51 -2.36 -7.70
C TRP A 153 -10.01 -2.09 -7.81
N TRP A 154 -10.77 -2.28 -6.73
CA TRP A 154 -12.21 -1.99 -6.70
C TRP A 154 -12.51 -0.52 -6.98
N MET A 155 -11.64 0.40 -6.53
CA MET A 155 -11.72 1.82 -6.83
C MET A 155 -11.51 2.09 -8.32
N VAL A 156 -10.44 1.57 -8.92
CA VAL A 156 -10.12 1.76 -10.35
C VAL A 156 -11.22 1.19 -11.24
N LYS A 157 -11.73 0.00 -10.92
CA LYS A 157 -12.84 -0.63 -11.65
C LYS A 157 -14.05 0.30 -11.79
N SER A 158 -14.33 1.14 -10.78
CA SER A 158 -15.45 2.08 -10.85
C SER A 158 -15.32 3.17 -11.92
N GLY A 159 -14.11 3.47 -12.37
CA GLY A 159 -13.87 4.43 -13.46
C GLY A 159 -13.83 3.78 -14.83
N LEU A 160 -13.51 2.48 -14.90
CA LEU A 160 -13.44 1.72 -16.16
C LEU A 160 -14.81 1.23 -16.67
N GLU A 161 -15.80 1.12 -15.79
CA GLU A 161 -17.15 0.59 -16.10
C GLU A 161 -18.21 1.71 -16.20
N VAL A 162 -17.80 2.97 -16.31
CA VAL A 162 -18.74 4.10 -16.41
C VAL A 162 -19.28 4.22 -17.84
N ASP A 163 -20.60 4.43 -17.96
CA ASP A 163 -21.19 4.88 -19.23
C ASP A 163 -20.79 6.34 -19.48
N PRO A 164 -20.03 6.63 -20.57
CA PRO A 164 -19.56 7.98 -20.88
C PRO A 164 -20.70 8.98 -21.07
N LYS A 165 -21.90 8.52 -21.47
CA LYS A 165 -23.07 9.37 -21.70
C LYS A 165 -23.70 9.86 -20.40
N GLN A 166 -23.45 9.18 -19.28
CA GLN A 166 -24.06 9.48 -17.98
C GLN A 166 -23.20 10.38 -17.10
N ARG A 167 -21.93 10.59 -17.43
CA ARG A 167 -21.02 11.41 -16.61
C ARG A 167 -20.31 12.47 -17.39
N LYS A 168 -20.35 13.70 -16.88
CA LYS A 168 -19.63 14.85 -17.42
C LYS A 168 -18.11 14.68 -17.33
N GLU A 169 -17.60 13.95 -16.37
CA GLU A 169 -16.17 13.63 -16.19
C GLU A 169 -16.01 12.18 -15.74
N ILE A 170 -15.17 11.44 -16.47
CA ILE A 170 -14.86 10.04 -16.18
C ILE A 170 -13.77 10.00 -15.12
N ARG A 171 -14.15 9.54 -13.94
CA ARG A 171 -13.29 9.41 -12.75
C ARG A 171 -13.68 8.20 -11.93
N VAL A 172 -12.76 7.74 -11.08
CA VAL A 172 -13.08 6.75 -10.03
C VAL A 172 -14.16 7.28 -9.09
N SER A 173 -14.96 6.39 -8.52
CA SER A 173 -15.99 6.73 -7.54
C SER A 173 -15.41 7.47 -6.34
N PRO A 174 -15.95 8.65 -5.95
CA PRO A 174 -15.48 9.40 -4.78
C PRO A 174 -15.57 8.58 -3.48
N TYR A 175 -16.61 7.77 -3.33
CA TYR A 175 -16.80 6.92 -2.16
C TYR A 175 -15.75 5.82 -2.06
N ARG A 176 -15.46 5.13 -3.19
CA ARG A 176 -14.43 4.09 -3.21
C ARG A 176 -13.03 4.67 -3.01
N LEU A 177 -12.78 5.87 -3.54
CA LEU A 177 -11.55 6.61 -3.25
C LEU A 177 -11.44 6.98 -1.77
N ALA A 178 -12.52 7.50 -1.17
CA ALA A 178 -12.53 7.81 0.26
C ALA A 178 -12.26 6.56 1.11
N THR A 179 -12.86 5.42 0.77
CA THR A 179 -12.59 4.14 1.43
C THR A 179 -11.11 3.77 1.36
N HIS A 180 -10.49 3.91 0.17
CA HIS A 180 -9.07 3.62 -0.01
C HIS A 180 -8.18 4.56 0.82
N LEU A 181 -8.48 5.86 0.86
CA LEU A 181 -7.72 6.85 1.62
C LEU A 181 -7.89 6.69 3.15
N VAL A 182 -9.13 6.47 3.62
CA VAL A 182 -9.41 6.33 5.06
C VAL A 182 -8.77 5.05 5.61
N SER A 183 -8.86 3.94 4.88
CA SER A 183 -8.21 2.69 5.29
C SER A 183 -6.68 2.79 5.32
N GLN A 184 -6.07 3.62 4.46
CA GLN A 184 -4.64 3.98 4.57
C GLN A 184 -4.34 4.84 5.79
N GLY A 185 -5.23 5.79 6.14
CA GLY A 185 -5.11 6.63 7.33
C GLY A 185 -5.10 5.80 8.63
N SER A 186 -5.89 4.75 8.70
CA SER A 186 -5.90 3.79 9.81
C SER A 186 -4.55 3.07 9.97
N PHE A 187 -3.87 2.77 8.87
CA PHE A 187 -2.51 2.22 8.89
C PHE A 187 -1.52 3.18 9.54
N ARG A 188 -1.62 4.48 9.24
CA ARG A 188 -0.78 5.53 9.81
C ARG A 188 -1.01 5.70 11.32
N SER A 189 -2.26 5.75 11.75
CA SER A 189 -2.63 5.90 13.17
C SER A 189 -2.09 4.72 14.00
N PHE A 190 -2.12 3.52 13.46
CA PHE A 190 -1.61 2.33 14.12
C PHE A 190 -0.10 2.37 14.38
N PHE A 191 0.70 3.01 13.52
CA PHE A 191 2.14 3.20 13.71
C PHE A 191 2.47 4.30 14.72
N PHE A 192 1.71 5.39 14.74
CA PHE A 192 2.01 6.56 15.59
C PHE A 192 1.51 6.41 17.02
N PHE A 193 0.51 5.57 17.30
CA PHE A 193 -0.06 5.40 18.64
C PHE A 193 0.79 4.54 19.59
N HIS A 194 1.94 4.03 19.16
CA HIS A 194 2.76 3.15 19.99
C HIS A 194 4.08 3.79 20.37
N ARG A 195 3.99 4.69 21.36
CA ARG A 195 5.11 5.20 22.15
C ARG A 195 5.93 4.06 22.76
N ASP A 196 5.30 2.91 23.03
CA ASP A 196 5.88 1.73 23.68
C ASP A 196 6.80 0.88 22.77
N LEU A 197 6.99 1.24 21.49
CA LEU A 197 7.95 0.58 20.61
C LEU A 197 9.37 1.17 20.72
N PHE A 198 9.52 2.33 21.41
CA PHE A 198 10.78 3.08 21.49
C PHE A 198 11.21 3.41 22.92
N THR A 199 10.44 3.05 23.92
CA THR A 199 10.81 3.08 25.35
C THR A 199 11.17 1.69 25.86
#